data_02dcc15adf2477ec7a7029f4feb4dbf0
#
_entry.id   02dcc15adf2477ec7a7029f4feb4dbf0
#
_cell.length_a   1.000
_cell.length_b   1.000
_cell.length_c   1.000
_cell.angle_alpha   90.00
_cell.angle_beta   90.00
_cell.angle_gamma   90.00
#
_symmetry.space_group_name_H-M   'P 1'
#
loop_
_entity.id
_entity.type
_entity.pdbx_description
1 polymer ?
#
loop_
_entity_poly.entity_id
_entity_poly.type
_entity_poly.pdbx_seq_one_letter_code
_entity_poly.pdbx_strand_id
1 'polypeptide(L)'
;MKKIIQLFLLLVLQSCIIGAGKNSKIEANKDSHFPKITGIDLDGKMQELPAAFKNKFNLVIVAFKREQQIEVDTWIKAIEPILKENSNLSFYEIPLIYEISTIGRMWVNNGMRFGIPDEVARKRTITVYTNREEFFRITNMKEDNIYALLIDANGKILWKSQGVANKTNIAAVKRLFNFQTNL
;
A
#
# COMPACT_ATOMS: atom_id res chain seq x y z
N MET A 1 -12.85 -35.50 -69.51
CA MET A 1 -13.14 -35.80 -68.11
C MET A 1 -12.15 -35.00 -67.25
N LYS A 2 -12.55 -33.83 -66.86
CA LYS A 2 -11.69 -32.90 -66.05
C LYS A 2 -12.16 -32.95 -64.64
N LYS A 3 -11.33 -33.48 -63.71
CA LYS A 3 -11.58 -33.47 -62.27
C LYS A 3 -11.16 -32.10 -61.77
N ILE A 4 -12.10 -31.35 -61.29
CA ILE A 4 -11.89 -30.08 -60.63
C ILE A 4 -11.49 -30.39 -59.18
N ILE A 5 -10.25 -30.18 -58.86
CA ILE A 5 -9.77 -30.25 -57.48
C ILE A 5 -10.08 -28.90 -56.83
N GLN A 6 -11.08 -28.93 -55.98
CA GLN A 6 -11.49 -27.76 -55.18
C GLN A 6 -10.52 -27.64 -54.00
N LEU A 7 -9.55 -26.72 -54.13
CA LEU A 7 -8.62 -26.39 -53.08
C LEU A 7 -9.37 -25.58 -52.01
N PHE A 8 -9.70 -26.21 -50.90
CA PHE A 8 -10.24 -25.56 -49.72
C PHE A 8 -9.09 -24.77 -49.06
N LEU A 9 -9.03 -23.45 -49.33
CA LEU A 9 -8.13 -22.54 -48.64
C LEU A 9 -8.69 -22.27 -47.25
N LEU A 10 -8.22 -23.02 -46.27
CA LEU A 10 -8.52 -22.78 -44.86
C LEU A 10 -7.77 -21.51 -44.42
N LEU A 11 -8.46 -20.38 -44.46
CA LEU A 11 -8.02 -19.14 -43.84
C LEU A 11 -8.05 -19.33 -42.32
N VAL A 12 -6.92 -19.72 -41.76
CA VAL A 12 -6.69 -19.67 -40.30
C VAL A 12 -6.55 -18.18 -39.93
N LEU A 13 -7.69 -17.61 -39.55
CA LEU A 13 -7.68 -16.33 -38.83
C LEU A 13 -6.98 -16.55 -37.48
N GLN A 14 -5.68 -16.35 -37.45
CA GLN A 14 -4.97 -16.16 -36.18
C GLN A 14 -5.49 -14.87 -35.55
N SER A 15 -6.53 -15.02 -34.74
CA SER A 15 -6.91 -14.00 -33.79
C SER A 15 -5.73 -13.77 -32.86
N CYS A 16 -4.96 -12.69 -33.09
CA CYS A 16 -4.11 -12.11 -32.07
C CYS A 16 -5.01 -11.77 -30.88
N ILE A 17 -5.07 -12.68 -29.92
CA ILE A 17 -5.54 -12.36 -28.58
C ILE A 17 -4.48 -11.42 -28.01
N ILE A 18 -4.67 -10.12 -28.24
CA ILE A 18 -4.03 -9.08 -27.45
C ILE A 18 -4.42 -9.40 -26.02
N GLY A 19 -3.47 -9.92 -25.25
CA GLY A 19 -3.64 -10.18 -23.84
C GLY A 19 -4.10 -8.88 -23.19
N ALA A 20 -5.40 -8.74 -22.98
CA ALA A 20 -5.95 -7.74 -22.11
C ALA A 20 -5.29 -7.97 -20.76
N GLY A 21 -4.39 -7.05 -20.39
CA GLY A 21 -3.77 -7.04 -19.07
C GLY A 21 -4.88 -7.27 -18.06
N LYS A 22 -4.78 -8.31 -17.25
CA LYS A 22 -5.70 -8.57 -16.16
C LYS A 22 -5.74 -7.30 -15.33
N ASN A 23 -6.76 -6.47 -15.54
CA ASN A 23 -7.15 -5.47 -14.58
C ASN A 23 -7.34 -6.24 -13.28
N SER A 24 -6.42 -6.09 -12.35
CA SER A 24 -6.60 -6.59 -11.00
C SER A 24 -7.88 -5.94 -10.51
N LYS A 25 -8.97 -6.70 -10.48
CA LYS A 25 -10.20 -6.28 -9.83
C LYS A 25 -9.80 -5.92 -8.41
N ILE A 26 -9.91 -4.64 -8.09
CA ILE A 26 -9.78 -4.12 -6.74
C ILE A 26 -11.06 -4.60 -6.05
N GLU A 27 -11.04 -5.81 -5.51
CA GLU A 27 -12.04 -6.26 -4.56
C GLU A 27 -11.73 -5.55 -3.25
N ALA A 28 -12.30 -4.35 -3.09
CA ALA A 28 -12.46 -3.77 -1.77
C ALA A 28 -13.32 -4.75 -0.98
N ASN A 29 -12.70 -5.50 -0.07
CA ASN A 29 -13.44 -6.31 0.89
C ASN A 29 -14.25 -5.32 1.73
N LYS A 30 -15.59 -5.34 1.59
CA LYS A 30 -16.53 -4.27 1.99
C LYS A 30 -16.53 -3.98 3.51
N ASP A 31 -15.82 -4.81 4.31
CA ASP A 31 -15.80 -4.73 5.77
C ASP A 31 -14.38 -4.81 6.36
N SER A 32 -13.34 -4.60 5.58
CA SER A 32 -11.97 -4.66 6.10
C SER A 32 -11.60 -3.37 6.82
N HIS A 33 -11.26 -3.48 8.11
CA HIS A 33 -10.67 -2.41 8.90
C HIS A 33 -9.19 -2.70 9.15
N PHE A 34 -8.42 -1.64 9.28
CA PHE A 34 -7.04 -1.77 9.74
C PHE A 34 -7.03 -2.34 11.17
N PRO A 35 -6.20 -3.34 11.47
CA PRO A 35 -6.19 -3.97 12.79
C PRO A 35 -5.88 -2.96 13.90
N LYS A 36 -6.51 -3.14 15.07
CA LYS A 36 -6.11 -2.40 16.27
C LYS A 36 -4.76 -2.90 16.73
N ILE A 37 -3.74 -2.07 16.65
CA ILE A 37 -2.36 -2.42 16.95
C ILE A 37 -1.60 -1.18 17.43
N THR A 38 -0.66 -1.37 18.33
CA THR A 38 0.16 -0.29 18.86
C THR A 38 1.51 -0.24 18.15
N GLY A 39 1.93 0.94 17.76
CA GLY A 39 3.26 1.22 17.23
C GLY A 39 3.95 2.34 17.99
N ILE A 40 5.18 2.62 17.61
CA ILE A 40 5.97 3.74 18.15
C ILE A 40 6.52 4.55 16.97
N ASP A 41 6.30 5.87 16.97
CA ASP A 41 6.90 6.72 15.95
C ASP A 41 8.41 6.90 16.21
N LEU A 42 9.13 7.44 15.23
CA LEU A 42 10.58 7.57 15.35
C LEU A 42 11.01 8.72 16.29
N ASP A 43 10.07 9.51 16.81
CA ASP A 43 10.32 10.44 17.91
C ASP A 43 10.04 9.82 19.29
N GLY A 44 9.66 8.53 19.33
CA GLY A 44 9.49 7.75 20.55
C GLY A 44 8.09 7.80 21.15
N LYS A 45 7.10 8.37 20.43
CA LYS A 45 5.73 8.44 20.92
C LYS A 45 4.93 7.20 20.53
N MET A 46 4.22 6.63 21.50
CA MET A 46 3.28 5.52 21.27
C MET A 46 2.09 6.00 20.45
N GLN A 47 1.69 5.19 19.47
CA GLN A 47 0.60 5.44 18.55
C GLN A 47 -0.34 4.23 18.53
N GLU A 48 -1.61 4.45 18.81
CA GLU A 48 -2.65 3.42 18.70
C GLU A 48 -3.27 3.48 17.31
N LEU A 49 -3.08 2.44 16.52
CA LEU A 49 -3.62 2.34 15.17
C LEU A 49 -4.95 1.58 15.19
N PRO A 50 -5.92 1.97 14.39
CA PRO A 50 -5.94 3.07 13.43
C PRO A 50 -6.27 4.46 14.02
N ALA A 51 -6.50 4.61 15.32
CA ALA A 51 -6.93 5.87 15.95
C ALA A 51 -5.91 7.03 15.77
N ALA A 52 -4.63 6.70 15.52
CA ALA A 52 -3.61 7.70 15.22
C ALA A 52 -3.71 8.30 13.82
N PHE A 53 -4.50 7.74 12.92
CA PHE A 53 -4.72 8.28 11.58
C PHE A 53 -5.67 9.48 11.67
N LYS A 54 -5.13 10.68 11.54
CA LYS A 54 -5.81 11.93 11.96
C LYS A 54 -6.69 12.58 10.89
N ASN A 55 -6.45 12.29 9.62
CA ASN A 55 -7.18 12.96 8.55
C ASN A 55 -8.36 12.13 8.02
N LYS A 56 -9.24 12.80 7.26
CA LYS A 56 -10.37 12.16 6.58
C LYS A 56 -9.90 10.97 5.74
N PHE A 57 -8.72 11.09 5.12
CA PHE A 57 -8.05 10.04 4.34
C PHE A 57 -6.60 9.89 4.77
N ASN A 58 -6.16 8.66 4.85
CA ASN A 58 -4.81 8.33 5.25
C ASN A 58 -4.26 7.28 4.29
N LEU A 59 -3.23 7.64 3.52
CA LEU A 59 -2.48 6.67 2.73
C LEU A 59 -1.43 6.04 3.62
N VAL A 60 -1.55 4.75 3.82
CA VAL A 60 -0.69 3.97 4.74
C VAL A 60 0.10 2.96 3.92
N ILE A 61 1.42 3.00 4.00
CA ILE A 61 2.30 2.01 3.39
C ILE A 61 2.79 1.06 4.47
N VAL A 62 2.49 -0.23 4.32
CA VAL A 62 2.95 -1.29 5.21
C VAL A 62 4.09 -2.03 4.54
N ALA A 63 5.25 -2.09 5.20
CA ALA A 63 6.43 -2.81 4.75
C ALA A 63 6.92 -3.79 5.83
N PHE A 64 7.54 -4.88 5.43
CA PHE A 64 7.89 -5.99 6.31
C PHE A 64 9.39 -6.31 6.35
N LYS A 65 10.14 -5.81 5.37
CA LYS A 65 11.58 -6.07 5.20
C LYS A 65 12.30 -4.77 4.88
N ARG A 66 13.53 -4.64 5.35
CA ARG A 66 14.37 -3.46 5.08
C ARG A 66 14.59 -3.22 3.58
N GLU A 67 14.74 -4.29 2.82
CA GLU A 67 14.98 -4.26 1.38
C GLU A 67 13.81 -3.65 0.59
N GLN A 68 12.63 -3.63 1.19
CA GLN A 68 11.41 -3.04 0.60
C GLN A 68 11.40 -1.50 0.67
N GLN A 69 12.39 -0.86 1.32
CA GLN A 69 12.46 0.60 1.40
C GLN A 69 12.46 1.25 0.01
N ILE A 70 13.14 0.66 -0.96
CA ILE A 70 13.16 1.17 -2.36
C ILE A 70 11.74 1.24 -2.93
N GLU A 71 10.88 0.27 -2.62
CA GLU A 71 9.48 0.27 -3.05
C GLU A 71 8.66 1.33 -2.30
N VAL A 72 8.88 1.49 -0.99
CA VAL A 72 8.25 2.54 -0.15
C VAL A 72 8.59 3.92 -0.70
N ASP A 73 9.84 4.16 -1.07
CA ASP A 73 10.32 5.44 -1.62
C ASP A 73 9.59 5.84 -2.91
N THR A 74 9.13 4.86 -3.70
CA THR A 74 8.30 5.15 -4.89
C THR A 74 6.97 5.79 -4.51
N TRP A 75 6.37 5.36 -3.40
CA TRP A 75 5.13 5.92 -2.87
C TRP A 75 5.34 7.29 -2.27
N ILE A 76 6.41 7.49 -1.48
CA ILE A 76 6.77 8.79 -0.91
C ILE A 76 6.87 9.83 -2.03
N LYS A 77 7.66 9.51 -3.06
CA LYS A 77 7.89 10.40 -4.21
C LYS A 77 6.61 10.72 -4.99
N ALA A 78 5.73 9.73 -5.14
CA ALA A 78 4.50 9.92 -5.90
C ALA A 78 3.42 10.69 -5.12
N ILE A 79 3.36 10.52 -3.78
CA ILE A 79 2.32 11.14 -2.95
C ILE A 79 2.67 12.55 -2.48
N GLU A 80 3.95 12.88 -2.37
CA GLU A 80 4.40 14.16 -1.82
C GLU A 80 3.79 15.40 -2.51
N PRO A 81 3.68 15.48 -3.86
CA PRO A 81 2.99 16.58 -4.52
C PRO A 81 1.49 16.65 -4.15
N ILE A 82 0.86 15.48 -3.98
CA ILE A 82 -0.57 15.38 -3.68
C ILE A 82 -0.85 15.85 -2.24
N LEU A 83 0.03 15.52 -1.30
CA LEU A 83 -0.08 15.96 0.10
C LEU A 83 -0.01 17.49 0.24
N LYS A 84 0.79 18.15 -0.59
CA LYS A 84 0.90 19.62 -0.58
C LYS A 84 -0.38 20.32 -1.02
N GLU A 85 -1.16 19.67 -1.88
CA GLU A 85 -2.40 20.22 -2.44
C GLU A 85 -3.65 19.82 -1.64
N ASN A 86 -3.54 18.85 -0.71
CA ASN A 86 -4.70 18.21 -0.09
C ASN A 86 -4.54 18.06 1.43
N SER A 87 -5.04 19.01 2.19
CA SER A 87 -4.97 19.02 3.66
C SER A 87 -5.77 17.88 4.34
N ASN A 88 -6.72 17.27 3.63
CA ASN A 88 -7.53 16.14 4.13
C ASN A 88 -6.88 14.77 3.95
N LEU A 89 -5.69 14.71 3.35
CA LEU A 89 -4.92 13.50 3.15
C LEU A 89 -3.67 13.52 4.03
N SER A 90 -3.44 12.43 4.76
CA SER A 90 -2.17 12.16 5.45
C SER A 90 -1.47 10.96 4.82
N PHE A 91 -0.17 10.85 5.08
CA PHE A 91 0.66 9.74 4.67
C PHE A 91 1.36 9.15 5.88
N TYR A 92 1.38 7.82 5.98
CA TYR A 92 2.06 7.08 7.04
C TYR A 92 2.85 5.90 6.46
N GLU A 93 3.97 5.63 7.08
CA GLU A 93 4.77 4.42 6.85
C GLU A 93 4.68 3.54 8.09
N ILE A 94 4.38 2.25 7.87
CA ILE A 94 4.27 1.26 8.94
C ILE A 94 5.29 0.14 8.68
N PRO A 95 6.53 0.28 9.13
CA PRO A 95 7.46 -0.84 9.22
C PRO A 95 6.91 -1.85 10.24
N LEU A 96 6.47 -3.02 9.76
CA LEU A 96 5.89 -4.05 10.59
C LEU A 96 6.91 -5.17 10.81
N ILE A 97 7.45 -5.24 12.02
CA ILE A 97 8.60 -6.04 12.41
C ILE A 97 8.15 -7.16 13.34
N TYR A 98 8.83 -8.30 13.31
CA TYR A 98 8.64 -9.34 14.32
C TYR A 98 8.89 -8.81 15.72
N GLU A 99 8.19 -9.42 16.68
CA GLU A 99 8.43 -9.14 18.10
C GLU A 99 9.90 -9.41 18.43
N ILE A 100 10.58 -8.41 18.97
CA ILE A 100 11.98 -8.49 19.42
C ILE A 100 12.11 -7.87 20.81
N SER A 101 13.24 -8.11 21.48
CA SER A 101 13.53 -7.54 22.80
C SER A 101 13.49 -6.01 22.81
N THR A 102 13.22 -5.43 23.96
CA THR A 102 13.20 -3.96 24.14
C THR A 102 14.49 -3.29 23.66
N ILE A 103 15.64 -3.91 23.94
CA ILE A 103 16.96 -3.42 23.49
C ILE A 103 17.02 -3.46 21.95
N GLY A 104 16.55 -4.56 21.33
CA GLY A 104 16.49 -4.70 19.87
C GLY A 104 15.62 -3.62 19.24
N ARG A 105 14.44 -3.32 19.81
CA ARG A 105 13.55 -2.25 19.34
C ARG A 105 14.24 -0.88 19.40
N MET A 106 14.96 -0.60 20.48
CA MET A 106 15.71 0.64 20.62
C MET A 106 16.79 0.80 19.54
N TRP A 107 17.53 -0.27 19.23
CA TRP A 107 18.53 -0.25 18.16
C TRP A 107 17.91 -0.02 16.77
N VAL A 108 16.83 -0.70 16.46
CA VAL A 108 16.14 -0.55 15.19
C VAL A 108 15.57 0.85 15.04
N ASN A 109 14.84 1.35 16.05
CA ASN A 109 14.22 2.68 16.00
C ASN A 109 15.29 3.80 15.92
N ASN A 110 16.38 3.69 16.67
CA ASN A 110 17.47 4.66 16.58
C ASN A 110 18.15 4.62 15.20
N GLY A 111 18.35 3.43 14.63
CA GLY A 111 18.91 3.31 13.29
C GLY A 111 18.02 3.96 12.22
N MET A 112 16.69 3.76 12.28
CA MET A 112 15.74 4.42 11.37
C MET A 112 15.70 5.93 11.60
N ARG A 113 15.65 6.37 12.86
CA ARG A 113 15.68 7.80 13.22
C ARG A 113 16.93 8.52 12.67
N PHE A 114 18.08 7.87 12.75
CA PHE A 114 19.32 8.41 12.19
C PHE A 114 19.27 8.58 10.67
N GLY A 115 18.61 7.64 9.98
CA GLY A 115 18.43 7.67 8.52
C GLY A 115 17.36 8.66 8.05
N ILE A 116 16.47 9.15 8.94
CA ILE A 116 15.36 10.05 8.62
C ILE A 116 15.51 11.37 9.38
N PRO A 117 16.23 12.36 8.81
CA PRO A 117 16.48 13.64 9.49
C PRO A 117 15.24 14.54 9.59
N ASP A 118 14.28 14.37 8.68
CA ASP A 118 13.05 15.16 8.63
C ASP A 118 12.09 14.79 9.76
N GLU A 119 11.69 15.78 10.57
CA GLU A 119 10.82 15.57 11.73
C GLU A 119 9.41 15.11 11.33
N VAL A 120 8.87 15.62 10.22
CA VAL A 120 7.53 15.22 9.75
C VAL A 120 7.56 13.78 9.29
N ALA A 121 8.62 13.37 8.58
CA ALA A 121 8.83 11.99 8.18
C ALA A 121 8.96 11.05 9.39
N ARG A 122 9.70 11.45 10.45
CA ARG A 122 9.79 10.64 11.68
C ARG A 122 8.46 10.43 12.38
N LYS A 123 7.61 11.47 12.46
CA LYS A 123 6.28 11.38 13.10
C LYS A 123 5.28 10.54 12.32
N ARG A 124 5.45 10.42 11.00
CA ARG A 124 4.59 9.60 10.13
C ARG A 124 5.11 8.18 9.93
N THR A 125 6.32 7.87 10.37
CA THR A 125 6.89 6.53 10.36
C THR A 125 6.64 5.87 11.71
N ILE A 126 5.72 4.92 11.76
CA ILE A 126 5.27 4.26 12.99
C ILE A 126 5.68 2.79 12.93
N THR A 127 6.70 2.43 13.68
CA THR A 127 7.21 1.06 13.76
C THR A 127 6.29 0.21 14.62
N VAL A 128 5.85 -0.92 14.10
CA VAL A 128 4.99 -1.89 14.78
C VAL A 128 5.77 -3.19 15.02
N TYR A 129 5.87 -3.60 16.27
CA TYR A 129 6.44 -4.88 16.68
C TYR A 129 5.32 -5.81 17.11
N THR A 130 5.14 -6.93 16.38
CA THR A 130 3.97 -7.80 16.59
C THR A 130 4.19 -9.22 16.08
N ASN A 131 3.26 -10.12 16.44
CA ASN A 131 3.12 -11.40 15.77
C ASN A 131 2.65 -11.16 14.32
N ARG A 132 3.56 -11.31 13.37
CA ARG A 132 3.30 -11.04 11.96
C ARG A 132 2.36 -12.05 11.32
N GLU A 133 2.38 -13.32 11.76
CA GLU A 133 1.48 -14.37 11.24
C GLU A 133 0.02 -14.03 11.51
N GLU A 134 -0.29 -13.52 12.70
CA GLU A 134 -1.64 -13.08 13.03
C GLU A 134 -2.04 -11.86 12.21
N PHE A 135 -1.15 -10.89 12.06
CA PHE A 135 -1.40 -9.72 11.20
C PHE A 135 -1.69 -10.15 9.76
N PHE A 136 -0.90 -11.07 9.20
CA PHE A 136 -1.12 -11.60 7.85
C PHE A 136 -2.46 -12.32 7.72
N ARG A 137 -2.85 -13.11 8.72
CA ARG A 137 -4.13 -13.82 8.74
C ARG A 137 -5.33 -12.87 8.72
N ILE A 138 -5.25 -11.77 9.50
CA ILE A 138 -6.33 -10.79 9.60
C ILE A 138 -6.41 -9.92 8.33
N THR A 139 -5.27 -9.51 7.78
CA THR A 139 -5.20 -8.52 6.69
C THR A 139 -5.12 -9.15 5.31
N ASN A 140 -4.94 -10.47 5.21
CA ASN A 140 -4.62 -11.18 3.97
C ASN A 140 -3.44 -10.54 3.22
N MET A 141 -2.39 -10.14 3.96
CA MET A 141 -1.12 -9.64 3.43
C MET A 141 -0.06 -10.72 3.48
N LYS A 142 1.04 -10.53 2.76
CA LYS A 142 2.22 -11.41 2.74
C LYS A 142 3.49 -10.56 2.76
N GLU A 143 4.54 -11.05 3.38
CA GLU A 143 5.79 -10.30 3.53
C GLU A 143 6.60 -10.06 2.25
N ASP A 144 6.23 -10.71 1.15
CA ASP A 144 6.96 -10.59 -0.12
C ASP A 144 6.67 -9.28 -0.87
N ASN A 145 5.67 -8.53 -0.42
CA ASN A 145 5.28 -7.26 -1.02
C ASN A 145 5.05 -6.21 0.05
N ILE A 146 5.23 -4.95 -0.30
CA ILE A 146 4.64 -3.84 0.45
C ILE A 146 3.16 -3.69 0.08
N TYR A 147 2.39 -3.04 0.95
CA TYR A 147 0.99 -2.74 0.68
C TYR A 147 0.72 -1.25 0.90
N ALA A 148 -0.01 -0.68 -0.05
CA ALA A 148 -0.55 0.67 0.05
C ALA A 148 -2.04 0.59 0.33
N LEU A 149 -2.48 1.25 1.39
CA LEU A 149 -3.87 1.27 1.86
C LEU A 149 -4.36 2.71 1.90
N LEU A 150 -5.53 2.99 1.33
CA LEU A 150 -6.25 4.21 1.63
C LEU A 150 -7.26 3.92 2.74
N ILE A 151 -7.12 4.60 3.86
CA ILE A 151 -7.89 4.35 5.09
C ILE A 151 -8.64 5.62 5.48
N ASP A 152 -9.90 5.51 5.88
CA ASP A 152 -10.66 6.62 6.42
C ASP A 152 -10.34 6.90 7.90
N ALA A 153 -10.92 7.96 8.46
CA ALA A 153 -10.72 8.34 9.86
C ALA A 153 -11.21 7.29 10.89
N ASN A 154 -12.06 6.34 10.46
CA ASN A 154 -12.58 5.26 11.31
C ASN A 154 -11.74 3.97 11.20
N GLY A 155 -10.69 3.99 10.38
CA GLY A 155 -9.85 2.82 10.16
C GLY A 155 -10.36 1.88 9.08
N LYS A 156 -11.43 2.22 8.35
CA LYS A 156 -11.92 1.42 7.24
C LYS A 156 -11.00 1.52 6.04
N ILE A 157 -10.62 0.38 5.48
CA ILE A 157 -9.80 0.31 4.28
C ILE A 157 -10.70 0.54 3.06
N LEU A 158 -10.53 1.69 2.43
CA LEU A 158 -11.28 2.10 1.25
C LEU A 158 -10.67 1.52 -0.03
N TRP A 159 -9.37 1.28 -0.01
CA TRP A 159 -8.62 0.76 -1.14
C TRP A 159 -7.31 0.10 -0.66
N LYS A 160 -6.88 -0.91 -1.39
CA LYS A 160 -5.64 -1.66 -1.12
C LYS A 160 -4.95 -2.01 -2.44
N SER A 161 -3.64 -1.85 -2.48
CA SER A 161 -2.76 -2.31 -3.56
C SER A 161 -1.49 -2.90 -2.98
N GLN A 162 -0.75 -3.66 -3.78
CA GLN A 162 0.56 -4.19 -3.40
C GLN A 162 1.65 -3.71 -4.36
N GLY A 163 2.88 -3.65 -3.87
CA GLY A 163 4.07 -3.29 -4.63
C GLY A 163 4.23 -1.77 -4.85
N VAL A 164 5.07 -1.41 -5.80
CA VAL A 164 5.52 -0.04 -6.10
C VAL A 164 4.39 0.89 -6.53
N ALA A 165 4.57 2.20 -6.29
CA ALA A 165 3.71 3.22 -6.86
C ALA A 165 3.83 3.24 -8.38
N ASN A 166 2.69 3.28 -9.06
CA ASN A 166 2.60 3.43 -10.51
C ASN A 166 1.45 4.35 -10.90
N LYS A 167 1.37 4.72 -12.18
CA LYS A 167 0.35 5.65 -12.67
C LYS A 167 -1.08 5.18 -12.37
N THR A 168 -1.34 3.88 -12.44
CA THR A 168 -2.67 3.31 -12.25
C THR A 168 -3.12 3.40 -10.79
N ASN A 169 -2.26 2.98 -9.85
CA ASN A 169 -2.62 2.99 -8.43
C ASN A 169 -2.66 4.42 -7.85
N ILE A 170 -1.80 5.33 -8.31
CA ILE A 170 -1.88 6.76 -7.94
C ILE A 170 -3.16 7.41 -8.48
N ALA A 171 -3.56 7.11 -9.73
CA ALA A 171 -4.82 7.59 -10.27
C ALA A 171 -6.04 7.03 -9.51
N ALA A 172 -5.98 5.78 -9.03
CA ALA A 172 -7.03 5.19 -8.19
C ALA A 172 -7.16 5.93 -6.85
N VAL A 173 -6.05 6.21 -6.17
CA VAL A 173 -6.03 6.99 -4.92
C VAL A 173 -6.61 8.39 -5.14
N LYS A 174 -6.16 9.11 -6.17
CA LYS A 174 -6.68 10.45 -6.50
C LYS A 174 -8.18 10.45 -6.77
N ARG A 175 -8.68 9.47 -7.53
CA ARG A 175 -10.11 9.36 -7.84
C ARG A 175 -10.95 9.13 -6.60
N LEU A 176 -10.55 8.22 -5.71
CA LEU A 176 -11.27 7.94 -4.47
C LEU A 176 -11.30 9.14 -3.55
N PHE A 177 -10.19 9.83 -3.44
CA PHE A 177 -10.06 11.05 -2.68
C PHE A 177 -10.98 12.16 -3.22
N ASN A 178 -10.95 12.46 -4.53
CA ASN A 178 -11.75 13.52 -5.15
C ASN A 178 -13.25 13.20 -5.14
N PHE A 179 -13.66 11.94 -5.31
CA PHE A 179 -15.07 11.54 -5.28
C PHE A 179 -15.70 11.80 -3.91
N GLN A 180 -14.96 11.55 -2.82
CA GLN A 180 -15.49 11.71 -1.46
C GLN A 180 -15.31 13.13 -0.87
N THR A 181 -14.53 14.00 -1.52
CA THR A 181 -14.44 15.42 -1.13
C THR A 181 -15.56 16.26 -1.73
N ASN A 182 -16.25 15.75 -2.75
CA ASN A 182 -17.37 16.41 -3.42
C ASN A 182 -18.77 15.95 -2.92
N LEU A 183 -18.80 15.12 -1.87
CA LEU A 183 -20.01 14.74 -1.12
C LEU A 183 -20.06 15.45 0.21
#